data_0d7575927a517c5ad578bdd630156efb
#
_entry.id   0d7575927a517c5ad578bdd630156efb
#
_cell.length_a   1.000
_cell.length_b   1.000
_cell.length_c   1.000
_cell.angle_alpha   90.00
_cell.angle_beta   90.00
_cell.angle_gamma   90.00
#
_symmetry.space_group_name_H-M   'P 1'
#
loop_
_entity.id
_entity.type
_entity.pdbx_description
1 polymer ?
#
loop_
_entity_poly.entity_id
_entity_poly.type
_entity_poly.pdbx_seq_one_letter_code
_entity_poly.pdbx_strand_id
1 'polypeptide(L)'
;MRPAICLAQEVGTRLGRREVLQRRLSPGERLAVPREIEMKPAWTDLMIPAGEPDERPGRCPTTMDAGLPNLLPPEDDHWPAQLARKLAALAAQGIYLGTSSWKYPGWLGGLYTEDRYRYRGKLSDTRFQQHCLEEYATVFPTVGVDATYYTFPTEKFARGLVAQVPAHFRFSFKVTDHVTVKRYPLLPRHGEFAGQPNPGFLDAELFRREFLEPLEPIRESVGLVMFEFSRFHAQDFARGRDFVTALDHFLGDLPGGWRYGVEVRNRSFLHPDFFALLAAHGVAYLFNQWSDGPSLDAQLAQPGCWTAHFAGARLLTRPGTNYEEREQQLQPFDRVREPFPEARAATVRLIREARQRGVPLFAYLGNKLEGCATLTAATLVDELADDGAAAA
;
A
#
# COMPACT_ATOMS: atom_id res chain seq x y z
N MET A 1 48.85 24.95 13.99
CA MET A 1 48.95 25.45 12.62
C MET A 1 47.55 25.54 12.06
N ARG A 2 47.10 26.73 11.75
CA ARG A 2 45.76 27.09 11.31
C ARG A 2 45.57 26.98 9.80
N PRO A 3 44.31 27.01 9.30
CA PRO A 3 43.87 26.51 8.00
C PRO A 3 43.81 27.63 6.93
N ALA A 4 43.57 27.20 5.71
CA ALA A 4 43.30 28.09 4.58
C ALA A 4 41.77 28.20 4.34
N ILE A 5 41.31 29.45 4.36
CA ILE A 5 39.98 29.92 3.95
C ILE A 5 40.02 30.15 2.44
N CYS A 6 38.99 29.70 1.72
CA CYS A 6 38.78 30.10 0.34
C CYS A 6 37.41 30.80 0.20
N LEU A 7 37.46 32.03 -0.23
CA LEU A 7 36.38 32.96 -0.51
C LEU A 7 35.64 32.56 -1.80
N ALA A 8 34.33 32.60 -1.78
CA ALA A 8 33.50 32.65 -2.98
C ALA A 8 33.07 34.09 -3.26
N GLN A 9 33.31 34.52 -4.50
CA GLN A 9 32.92 35.84 -4.99
C GLN A 9 31.48 35.89 -5.44
N GLU A 10 30.84 37.00 -5.07
CA GLU A 10 29.53 37.47 -5.57
C GLU A 10 29.63 37.83 -7.06
N VAL A 11 28.60 37.45 -7.81
CA VAL A 11 28.24 38.12 -9.06
C VAL A 11 26.77 38.47 -9.00
N GLY A 12 26.49 39.74 -8.78
CA GLY A 12 25.17 40.31 -8.87
C GLY A 12 24.77 40.59 -10.31
N THR A 13 23.54 40.29 -10.64
CA THR A 13 22.85 40.94 -11.75
C THR A 13 21.41 41.27 -11.37
N ARG A 14 21.10 42.55 -11.52
CA ARG A 14 19.77 43.16 -11.38
C ARG A 14 18.84 42.66 -12.46
N LEU A 15 17.61 42.26 -12.12
CA LEU A 15 16.47 42.37 -13.02
C LEU A 15 15.16 42.55 -12.23
N GLY A 16 14.52 43.62 -12.50
CA GLY A 16 13.14 44.02 -12.67
C GLY A 16 12.09 43.54 -11.65
N ARG A 17 11.59 44.47 -10.81
CA ARG A 17 10.28 44.36 -10.18
C ARG A 17 9.20 44.21 -11.27
N ARG A 18 8.47 43.09 -11.26
CA ARG A 18 7.17 42.99 -11.92
C ARG A 18 6.09 42.86 -10.85
N GLU A 19 5.14 43.74 -10.93
CA GLU A 19 3.93 43.83 -10.15
C GLU A 19 3.14 42.53 -10.26
N VAL A 20 2.84 41.92 -9.10
CA VAL A 20 1.90 40.81 -8.98
C VAL A 20 0.49 41.41 -8.99
N LEU A 21 -0.16 41.41 -10.15
CA LEU A 21 -1.59 41.66 -10.26
C LEU A 21 -2.36 40.54 -9.59
N GLN A 22 -2.99 40.85 -8.48
CA GLN A 22 -4.03 40.01 -7.87
C GLN A 22 -5.24 39.93 -8.80
N ARG A 23 -5.35 38.91 -9.63
CA ARG A 23 -6.62 38.56 -10.27
C ARG A 23 -7.49 37.83 -9.26
N ARG A 24 -8.58 38.44 -8.85
CA ARG A 24 -9.71 37.74 -8.22
C ARG A 24 -10.36 36.87 -9.29
N LEU A 25 -10.37 35.57 -9.08
CA LEU A 25 -11.10 34.62 -9.92
C LEU A 25 -12.59 34.76 -9.64
N SER A 26 -13.38 34.82 -10.71
CA SER A 26 -14.85 34.89 -10.68
C SER A 26 -15.43 33.49 -10.34
N PRO A 27 -16.62 33.40 -9.69
CA PRO A 27 -17.24 32.11 -9.40
C PRO A 27 -17.68 31.44 -10.72
N GLY A 28 -16.98 30.41 -11.14
CA GLY A 28 -17.30 29.63 -12.35
C GLY A 28 -16.11 29.15 -13.19
N GLU A 29 -14.90 29.65 -12.96
CA GLU A 29 -13.71 29.17 -13.68
C GLU A 29 -13.20 27.88 -13.06
N ARG A 30 -13.41 26.75 -13.75
CA ARG A 30 -12.86 25.44 -13.40
C ARG A 30 -11.38 25.44 -13.75
N LEU A 31 -10.52 25.19 -12.78
CA LEU A 31 -9.13 24.83 -13.03
C LEU A 31 -9.12 23.48 -13.76
N ALA A 32 -8.72 23.51 -15.03
CA ALA A 32 -8.44 22.30 -15.79
C ALA A 32 -7.20 21.63 -15.16
N VAL A 33 -7.39 20.44 -14.61
CA VAL A 33 -6.28 19.54 -14.25
C VAL A 33 -5.63 19.14 -15.58
N PRO A 34 -4.32 19.38 -15.79
CA PRO A 34 -3.66 18.97 -17.02
C PRO A 34 -3.77 17.45 -17.17
N ARG A 35 -4.43 16.99 -18.22
CA ARG A 35 -4.33 15.62 -18.72
C ARG A 35 -3.00 15.53 -19.43
N GLU A 36 -2.21 14.51 -19.05
CA GLU A 36 -0.95 14.09 -19.68
C GLU A 36 0.30 14.89 -19.30
N ILE A 37 1.02 14.37 -18.31
CA ILE A 37 2.47 14.41 -18.30
C ILE A 37 2.94 12.95 -18.23
N GLU A 38 3.33 12.42 -19.40
CA GLU A 38 4.10 11.18 -19.47
C GLU A 38 5.49 11.42 -18.88
N MET A 39 5.65 11.07 -17.62
CA MET A 39 6.97 10.82 -17.04
C MET A 39 6.98 9.41 -16.49
N LYS A 40 7.78 8.55 -17.10
CA LYS A 40 8.03 7.17 -16.64
C LYS A 40 9.00 7.20 -15.46
N PRO A 41 8.57 7.01 -14.22
CA PRO A 41 9.46 6.58 -13.14
C PRO A 41 9.87 5.13 -13.38
N ALA A 42 11.00 4.68 -12.84
CA ALA A 42 11.60 3.35 -13.06
C ALA A 42 10.70 2.13 -12.70
N TRP A 43 9.43 2.36 -12.33
CA TRP A 43 8.40 1.34 -12.03
C TRP A 43 7.03 1.68 -12.64
N THR A 44 6.96 2.57 -13.67
CA THR A 44 5.78 2.73 -14.56
C THR A 44 5.47 1.49 -15.40
N ASP A 45 6.34 0.50 -15.43
CA ASP A 45 6.03 -0.84 -15.96
C ASP A 45 4.96 -1.60 -15.13
N LEU A 46 4.39 -0.94 -14.12
CA LEU A 46 3.27 -1.44 -13.31
C LEU A 46 1.90 -1.29 -13.97
N MET A 47 1.80 -0.58 -15.09
CA MET A 47 0.55 -0.45 -15.84
C MET A 47 0.40 -1.59 -16.85
N ILE A 48 -0.77 -2.22 -16.86
CA ILE A 48 -1.16 -3.22 -17.87
C ILE A 48 -1.21 -2.52 -19.23
N PRO A 49 -0.37 -2.88 -20.22
CA PRO A 49 -0.51 -2.33 -21.56
C PRO A 49 -1.86 -2.76 -22.15
N ALA A 50 -2.56 -1.82 -22.78
CA ALA A 50 -3.77 -2.10 -23.52
C ALA A 50 -3.41 -3.00 -24.72
N GLY A 51 -3.79 -4.26 -24.69
CA GLY A 51 -3.76 -5.12 -25.86
C GLY A 51 -4.76 -4.61 -26.89
N GLU A 52 -4.31 -4.33 -28.12
CA GLU A 52 -5.19 -4.05 -29.24
C GLU A 52 -6.06 -5.28 -29.55
N PRO A 53 -7.33 -5.11 -29.91
CA PRO A 53 -8.18 -6.22 -30.29
C PRO A 53 -7.75 -6.76 -31.67
N ASP A 54 -7.37 -8.04 -31.73
CA ASP A 54 -7.18 -8.77 -32.97
C ASP A 54 -8.56 -9.04 -33.61
N GLU A 55 -8.94 -8.24 -34.59
CA GLU A 55 -10.14 -8.44 -35.40
C GLU A 55 -9.92 -9.57 -36.38
N ARG A 56 -10.37 -10.79 -36.06
CA ARG A 56 -10.69 -11.83 -37.06
C ARG A 56 -12.03 -12.45 -36.72
N PRO A 57 -13.00 -12.45 -37.67
CA PRO A 57 -14.28 -13.11 -37.50
C PRO A 57 -14.15 -14.60 -37.80
N GLY A 58 -14.38 -15.46 -36.85
CA GLY A 58 -14.28 -16.89 -37.01
C GLY A 58 -15.05 -17.71 -35.99
N ARG A 59 -16.31 -18.06 -36.35
CA ARG A 59 -17.11 -19.19 -35.85
C ARG A 59 -17.19 -19.45 -34.35
N CYS A 60 -18.37 -19.21 -33.83
CA CYS A 60 -18.90 -19.78 -32.60
C CYS A 60 -18.97 -21.32 -32.69
N PRO A 61 -18.41 -22.08 -31.77
CA PRO A 61 -18.86 -23.41 -31.44
C PRO A 61 -19.61 -23.37 -30.09
N THR A 62 -20.74 -24.00 -30.13
CA THR A 62 -21.69 -24.39 -29.11
C THR A 62 -21.03 -24.93 -27.85
N THR A 63 -21.50 -24.43 -26.70
CA THR A 63 -21.55 -25.06 -25.38
C THR A 63 -20.62 -26.26 -25.13
N MET A 64 -19.52 -25.99 -24.39
CA MET A 64 -18.95 -26.95 -23.46
C MET A 64 -18.71 -26.24 -22.15
N ASP A 65 -19.28 -26.81 -21.13
CA ASP A 65 -19.06 -26.54 -19.71
C ASP A 65 -17.56 -26.76 -19.42
N ALA A 66 -16.75 -25.74 -19.65
CA ALA A 66 -15.34 -25.74 -19.25
C ALA A 66 -15.32 -25.32 -17.78
N GLY A 67 -15.49 -26.30 -16.91
CA GLY A 67 -15.20 -26.17 -15.51
C GLY A 67 -13.85 -25.44 -15.35
N LEU A 68 -13.84 -24.36 -14.58
CA LEU A 68 -12.61 -23.75 -14.10
C LEU A 68 -11.67 -24.86 -13.62
N PRO A 69 -10.40 -24.90 -14.04
CA PRO A 69 -9.48 -25.90 -13.52
C PRO A 69 -9.51 -25.81 -12.01
N ASN A 70 -9.71 -26.97 -11.39
CA ASN A 70 -9.75 -27.11 -9.93
C ASN A 70 -8.38 -26.70 -9.40
N LEU A 71 -8.23 -25.42 -9.00
CA LEU A 71 -7.01 -24.82 -8.44
C LEU A 71 -6.87 -25.21 -6.97
N LEU A 72 -7.13 -26.46 -6.64
CA LEU A 72 -6.62 -27.04 -5.41
C LEU A 72 -5.10 -27.23 -5.60
N PRO A 73 -4.26 -26.71 -4.69
CA PRO A 73 -2.83 -26.96 -4.77
C PRO A 73 -2.62 -28.49 -4.77
N PRO A 74 -1.64 -28.99 -5.54
CA PRO A 74 -1.29 -30.40 -5.51
C PRO A 74 -0.99 -30.82 -4.06
N GLU A 75 -1.22 -32.08 -3.74
CA GLU A 75 -0.96 -32.69 -2.41
C GLU A 75 0.55 -32.69 -2.02
N ASP A 76 1.38 -32.00 -2.78
CA ASP A 76 2.82 -31.91 -2.57
C ASP A 76 3.18 -31.04 -1.36
N ASP A 77 4.14 -31.51 -0.62
CA ASP A 77 4.77 -30.91 0.60
C ASP A 77 5.56 -29.61 0.32
N HIS A 78 5.31 -28.98 -0.83
CA HIS A 78 5.95 -27.75 -1.28
C HIS A 78 5.52 -26.57 -0.38
N TRP A 79 6.49 -25.79 0.12
CA TRP A 79 6.26 -24.74 1.12
C TRP A 79 5.16 -23.70 0.73
N PRO A 80 4.96 -23.28 -0.52
CA PRO A 80 3.85 -22.38 -0.86
C PRO A 80 2.48 -23.01 -0.63
N ALA A 81 2.31 -24.31 -0.88
CA ALA A 81 1.05 -25.00 -0.62
C ALA A 81 0.76 -25.12 0.89
N GLN A 82 1.79 -25.38 1.70
CA GLN A 82 1.65 -25.36 3.16
C GLN A 82 1.28 -23.96 3.66
N LEU A 83 1.97 -22.92 3.15
CA LEU A 83 1.66 -21.53 3.49
C LEU A 83 0.23 -21.16 3.09
N ALA A 84 -0.22 -21.55 1.89
CA ALA A 84 -1.58 -21.31 1.41
C ALA A 84 -2.64 -21.87 2.37
N ARG A 85 -2.47 -23.14 2.81
CA ARG A 85 -3.40 -23.76 3.76
C ARG A 85 -3.46 -23.00 5.08
N LYS A 86 -2.32 -22.58 5.63
CA LYS A 86 -2.25 -21.83 6.90
C LYS A 86 -2.85 -20.44 6.76
N LEU A 87 -2.57 -19.73 5.65
CA LEU A 87 -3.15 -18.42 5.38
C LEU A 87 -4.66 -18.48 5.13
N ALA A 88 -5.15 -19.51 4.44
CA ALA A 88 -6.59 -19.74 4.27
C ALA A 88 -7.29 -20.00 5.62
N ALA A 89 -6.67 -20.78 6.51
CA ALA A 89 -7.21 -21.00 7.86
C ALA A 89 -7.26 -19.71 8.69
N LEU A 90 -6.29 -18.81 8.55
CA LEU A 90 -6.30 -17.49 9.16
C LEU A 90 -7.39 -16.59 8.54
N ALA A 91 -7.52 -16.58 7.22
CA ALA A 91 -8.54 -15.80 6.52
C ALA A 91 -9.96 -16.22 6.91
N ALA A 92 -10.21 -17.51 7.12
CA ALA A 92 -11.49 -18.02 7.64
C ALA A 92 -11.82 -17.48 9.05
N GLN A 93 -10.80 -17.02 9.79
CA GLN A 93 -10.96 -16.39 11.11
C GLN A 93 -10.95 -14.84 11.01
N GLY A 94 -11.04 -14.28 9.79
CA GLY A 94 -11.00 -12.84 9.56
C GLY A 94 -9.59 -12.24 9.55
N ILE A 95 -8.52 -13.04 9.57
CA ILE A 95 -7.14 -12.55 9.56
C ILE A 95 -6.57 -12.67 8.14
N TYR A 96 -6.49 -11.55 7.45
CA TYR A 96 -5.95 -11.46 6.09
C TYR A 96 -4.49 -10.99 6.15
N LEU A 97 -3.56 -11.95 6.06
CA LEU A 97 -2.12 -11.68 6.00
C LEU A 97 -1.65 -11.75 4.53
N GLY A 98 -1.00 -10.70 4.06
CA GLY A 98 -0.47 -10.58 2.72
C GLY A 98 0.80 -9.72 2.67
N THR A 99 1.14 -9.25 1.48
CA THR A 99 2.32 -8.42 1.26
C THR A 99 1.92 -7.03 0.75
N SER A 100 2.78 -6.04 0.91
CA SER A 100 2.54 -4.66 0.47
C SER A 100 2.52 -4.49 -1.06
N SER A 101 3.02 -5.47 -1.79
CA SER A 101 2.96 -5.60 -3.25
C SER A 101 3.28 -7.05 -3.62
N TRP A 102 3.06 -7.45 -4.87
CA TRP A 102 3.25 -8.82 -5.35
C TRP A 102 4.25 -8.94 -6.50
N LYS A 103 4.67 -7.85 -7.14
CA LYS A 103 5.48 -7.84 -8.36
C LYS A 103 6.99 -7.87 -8.05
N TYR A 104 7.45 -8.94 -7.42
CA TYR A 104 8.86 -9.09 -7.07
C TYR A 104 9.51 -10.28 -7.79
N PRO A 105 10.35 -10.05 -8.83
CA PRO A 105 11.07 -11.12 -9.52
C PRO A 105 11.95 -11.98 -8.61
N GLY A 106 12.40 -11.44 -7.48
CA GLY A 106 13.17 -12.19 -6.49
C GLY A 106 12.40 -13.36 -5.82
N TRP A 107 11.09 -13.45 -6.04
CA TRP A 107 10.27 -14.58 -5.55
C TRP A 107 10.15 -15.73 -6.57
N LEU A 108 10.77 -15.59 -7.76
CA LEU A 108 10.87 -16.67 -8.75
C LEU A 108 11.68 -17.84 -8.19
N GLY A 109 11.24 -19.07 -8.48
CA GLY A 109 11.81 -20.29 -7.89
C GLY A 109 11.40 -20.56 -6.43
N GLY A 110 10.68 -19.61 -5.81
CA GLY A 110 10.09 -19.75 -4.49
C GLY A 110 8.57 -19.73 -4.55
N LEU A 111 7.98 -18.52 -4.46
CA LEU A 111 6.53 -18.34 -4.59
C LEU A 111 6.07 -18.52 -6.04
N TYR A 112 6.84 -18.01 -7.01
CA TYR A 112 6.51 -18.02 -8.43
C TYR A 112 7.26 -19.10 -9.19
N THR A 113 6.56 -19.80 -10.08
CA THR A 113 7.12 -20.84 -10.95
C THR A 113 7.82 -20.21 -12.14
N GLU A 114 9.14 -20.30 -12.25
CA GLU A 114 9.90 -19.64 -13.32
C GLU A 114 9.41 -19.99 -14.73
N ASP A 115 9.12 -21.27 -14.99
CA ASP A 115 8.73 -21.75 -16.33
C ASP A 115 7.44 -21.10 -16.86
N ARG A 116 6.53 -20.69 -15.96
CA ARG A 116 5.31 -19.97 -16.29
C ARG A 116 5.60 -18.65 -17.00
N TYR A 117 6.69 -18.00 -16.64
CA TYR A 117 7.05 -16.66 -17.15
C TYR A 117 8.12 -16.69 -18.23
N ARG A 118 8.55 -17.88 -18.69
CA ARG A 118 9.50 -17.99 -19.79
C ARG A 118 8.80 -17.79 -21.15
N TYR A 119 9.48 -17.07 -22.03
CA TYR A 119 9.11 -16.95 -23.44
C TYR A 119 10.36 -17.19 -24.30
N ARG A 120 10.29 -18.17 -25.20
CA ARG A 120 11.43 -18.59 -26.05
C ARG A 120 12.71 -18.88 -25.23
N GLY A 121 12.53 -19.56 -24.09
CA GLY A 121 13.63 -19.99 -23.22
C GLY A 121 14.20 -18.89 -22.29
N LYS A 122 13.71 -17.64 -22.36
CA LYS A 122 14.12 -16.54 -21.49
C LYS A 122 12.98 -16.07 -20.60
N LEU A 123 13.32 -15.59 -19.40
CA LEU A 123 12.36 -14.94 -18.52
C LEU A 123 11.79 -13.69 -19.23
N SER A 124 10.48 -13.54 -19.24
CA SER A 124 9.77 -12.40 -19.82
C SER A 124 9.17 -11.53 -18.73
N ASP A 125 9.74 -10.34 -18.54
CA ASP A 125 9.24 -9.36 -17.57
C ASP A 125 7.78 -8.99 -17.86
N THR A 126 7.41 -8.82 -19.11
CA THR A 126 6.03 -8.52 -19.51
C THR A 126 5.06 -9.61 -19.06
N ARG A 127 5.38 -10.89 -19.30
CA ARG A 127 4.53 -12.01 -18.85
C ARG A 127 4.46 -12.06 -17.31
N PHE A 128 5.58 -11.86 -16.66
CA PHE A 128 5.64 -11.81 -15.20
C PHE A 128 4.73 -10.68 -14.67
N GLN A 129 4.91 -9.47 -15.17
CA GLN A 129 4.11 -8.30 -14.74
C GLN A 129 2.60 -8.48 -14.98
N GLN A 130 2.21 -9.18 -16.03
CA GLN A 130 0.81 -9.40 -16.41
C GLN A 130 0.14 -10.51 -15.59
N HIS A 131 0.86 -11.58 -15.22
CA HIS A 131 0.26 -12.82 -14.73
C HIS A 131 0.71 -13.25 -13.32
N CYS A 132 1.68 -12.55 -12.69
CA CYS A 132 2.16 -12.97 -11.36
C CYS A 132 1.08 -12.85 -10.27
N LEU A 133 0.06 -12.00 -10.45
CA LEU A 133 -1.04 -11.89 -9.48
C LEU A 133 -1.88 -13.16 -9.40
N GLU A 134 -2.10 -13.83 -10.53
CA GLU A 134 -2.84 -15.09 -10.59
C GLU A 134 -2.17 -16.15 -9.69
N GLU A 135 -0.84 -16.28 -9.80
CA GLU A 135 -0.09 -17.25 -8.99
C GLU A 135 0.05 -16.79 -7.53
N TYR A 136 0.26 -15.50 -7.27
CA TYR A 136 0.25 -14.94 -5.93
C TYR A 136 -1.05 -15.27 -5.17
N ALA A 137 -2.19 -15.12 -5.84
CA ALA A 137 -3.50 -15.34 -5.26
C ALA A 137 -3.83 -16.81 -4.96
N THR A 138 -3.02 -17.77 -5.44
CA THR A 138 -3.14 -19.17 -5.02
C THR A 138 -2.59 -19.41 -3.62
N VAL A 139 -1.75 -18.51 -3.11
CA VAL A 139 -1.11 -18.64 -1.79
C VAL A 139 -1.66 -17.61 -0.80
N PHE A 140 -1.72 -16.35 -1.20
CA PHE A 140 -2.10 -15.25 -0.33
C PHE A 140 -3.57 -14.86 -0.53
N PRO A 141 -4.34 -14.61 0.56
CA PRO A 141 -5.75 -14.19 0.45
C PRO A 141 -5.93 -12.69 0.23
N THR A 142 -4.87 -11.90 0.29
CA THR A 142 -4.90 -10.44 0.20
C THR A 142 -3.58 -9.84 -0.23
N VAL A 143 -3.64 -8.62 -0.77
CA VAL A 143 -2.45 -7.83 -1.12
C VAL A 143 -2.70 -6.34 -0.95
N GLY A 144 -1.65 -5.58 -0.60
CA GLY A 144 -1.63 -4.13 -0.69
C GLY A 144 -1.36 -3.65 -2.11
N VAL A 145 -2.10 -2.66 -2.57
CA VAL A 145 -1.96 -2.05 -3.90
C VAL A 145 -1.32 -0.68 -3.74
N ASP A 146 0.01 -0.64 -3.69
CA ASP A 146 0.77 0.61 -3.54
C ASP A 146 0.81 1.44 -4.84
N ALA A 147 0.48 0.85 -6.01
CA ALA A 147 0.47 1.55 -7.29
C ALA A 147 -0.48 2.76 -7.30
N THR A 148 -1.60 2.68 -6.60
CA THR A 148 -2.60 3.75 -6.50
C THR A 148 -2.15 4.94 -5.64
N TYR A 149 -1.02 4.83 -4.96
CA TYR A 149 -0.41 5.98 -4.29
C TYR A 149 0.12 7.04 -5.25
N TYR A 150 0.53 6.61 -6.44
CA TYR A 150 1.22 7.45 -7.40
C TYR A 150 0.31 8.00 -8.51
N THR A 151 -0.84 7.37 -8.69
CA THR A 151 -1.84 7.78 -9.68
C THR A 151 -3.23 7.33 -9.23
N PHE A 152 -4.25 8.06 -9.64
CA PHE A 152 -5.62 7.64 -9.42
C PHE A 152 -5.91 6.32 -10.14
N PRO A 153 -6.65 5.39 -9.51
CA PRO A 153 -7.06 4.15 -10.17
C PRO A 153 -8.03 4.45 -11.33
N THR A 154 -8.06 3.56 -12.31
CA THR A 154 -9.11 3.56 -13.32
C THR A 154 -10.00 2.32 -13.13
N GLU A 155 -11.26 2.38 -13.57
CA GLU A 155 -12.15 1.22 -13.53
C GLU A 155 -11.55 0.02 -14.28
N LYS A 156 -10.92 0.26 -15.44
CA LYS A 156 -10.22 -0.77 -16.21
C LYS A 156 -9.13 -1.46 -15.39
N PHE A 157 -8.31 -0.68 -14.68
CA PHE A 157 -7.27 -1.21 -13.79
C PHE A 157 -7.89 -2.05 -12.67
N ALA A 158 -8.93 -1.54 -12.00
CA ALA A 158 -9.61 -2.21 -10.92
C ALA A 158 -10.23 -3.56 -11.35
N ARG A 159 -10.97 -3.58 -12.46
CA ARG A 159 -11.53 -4.81 -13.04
C ARG A 159 -10.44 -5.79 -13.49
N GLY A 160 -9.33 -5.29 -14.04
CA GLY A 160 -8.19 -6.10 -14.43
C GLY A 160 -7.49 -6.82 -13.26
N LEU A 161 -7.51 -6.23 -12.06
CA LEU A 161 -7.03 -6.89 -10.85
C LEU A 161 -7.95 -8.04 -10.42
N VAL A 162 -9.24 -7.77 -10.32
CA VAL A 162 -10.24 -8.77 -9.86
C VAL A 162 -10.35 -9.94 -10.83
N ALA A 163 -10.19 -9.71 -12.12
CA ALA A 163 -10.23 -10.78 -13.13
C ALA A 163 -9.11 -11.85 -12.98
N GLN A 164 -8.05 -11.54 -12.21
CA GLN A 164 -6.90 -12.43 -12.02
C GLN A 164 -6.96 -13.23 -10.70
N VAL A 165 -7.95 -13.03 -9.86
CA VAL A 165 -7.97 -13.60 -8.51
C VAL A 165 -9.30 -14.26 -8.19
N PRO A 166 -9.34 -15.22 -7.24
CA PRO A 166 -10.59 -15.82 -6.81
C PRO A 166 -11.49 -14.81 -6.06
N ALA A 167 -12.79 -15.02 -6.04
CA ALA A 167 -13.79 -14.11 -5.47
C ALA A 167 -13.60 -13.77 -3.98
N HIS A 168 -12.95 -14.66 -3.23
CA HIS A 168 -12.65 -14.42 -1.81
C HIS A 168 -11.41 -13.55 -1.57
N PHE A 169 -10.64 -13.23 -2.60
CA PHE A 169 -9.43 -12.41 -2.50
C PHE A 169 -9.78 -10.96 -2.17
N ARG A 170 -8.95 -10.30 -1.37
CA ARG A 170 -9.17 -8.91 -0.94
C ARG A 170 -7.99 -8.03 -1.31
N PHE A 171 -8.28 -6.88 -1.90
CA PHE A 171 -7.30 -5.84 -2.21
C PHE A 171 -7.39 -4.73 -1.18
N SER A 172 -6.26 -4.20 -0.70
CA SER A 172 -6.24 -2.96 0.06
C SER A 172 -5.49 -1.89 -0.69
N PHE A 173 -6.16 -0.79 -0.98
CA PHE A 173 -5.65 0.27 -1.83
C PHE A 173 -5.04 1.39 -1.00
N LYS A 174 -3.81 1.77 -1.33
CA LYS A 174 -3.17 2.95 -0.75
C LYS A 174 -3.65 4.19 -1.51
N VAL A 175 -4.23 5.13 -0.77
CA VAL A 175 -4.74 6.38 -1.35
C VAL A 175 -3.59 7.22 -1.89
N THR A 176 -3.82 7.87 -3.01
CA THR A 176 -2.85 8.68 -3.74
C THR A 176 -2.32 9.84 -2.90
N ASP A 177 -1.06 10.21 -3.15
CA ASP A 177 -0.41 11.37 -2.55
C ASP A 177 -1.11 12.69 -2.94
N HIS A 178 -1.87 12.74 -4.03
CA HIS A 178 -2.74 13.87 -4.36
C HIS A 178 -3.78 14.19 -3.28
N VAL A 179 -4.13 13.24 -2.42
CA VAL A 179 -5.07 13.42 -1.30
C VAL A 179 -4.36 13.44 0.04
N THR A 180 -3.24 12.71 0.18
CA THR A 180 -2.64 12.43 1.49
C THR A 180 -1.40 13.26 1.82
N VAL A 181 -0.78 13.96 0.86
CA VAL A 181 0.36 14.83 1.18
C VAL A 181 -0.08 16.30 1.23
N LYS A 182 0.33 17.01 2.28
CA LYS A 182 0.03 18.44 2.45
C LYS A 182 0.82 19.33 1.48
N ARG A 183 2.01 18.89 1.15
CA ARG A 183 2.93 19.54 0.22
C ARG A 183 3.64 18.45 -0.59
N TYR A 184 3.68 18.63 -1.91
CA TYR A 184 4.36 17.65 -2.76
C TYR A 184 5.85 17.54 -2.39
N PRO A 185 6.37 16.31 -2.19
CA PRO A 185 7.80 16.09 -1.95
C PRO A 185 8.67 16.66 -3.08
N LEU A 186 9.91 17.03 -2.75
CA LEU A 186 10.92 17.46 -3.73
C LEU A 186 11.46 16.26 -4.54
N LEU A 187 10.56 15.59 -5.25
CA LEU A 187 10.88 14.41 -6.07
C LEU A 187 10.61 14.69 -7.54
N PRO A 188 11.44 14.17 -8.48
CA PRO A 188 11.29 14.42 -9.91
C PRO A 188 9.89 14.11 -10.47
N ARG A 189 9.19 13.12 -9.91
CA ARG A 189 7.84 12.72 -10.32
C ARG A 189 6.77 13.81 -10.14
N HIS A 190 7.04 14.82 -9.32
CA HIS A 190 6.11 15.93 -9.10
C HIS A 190 6.38 17.12 -10.02
N GLY A 191 7.47 17.09 -10.84
CA GLY A 191 7.77 18.14 -11.80
C GLY A 191 7.76 19.53 -11.18
N GLU A 192 7.00 20.44 -11.80
CA GLU A 192 6.83 21.82 -11.33
C GLU A 192 6.08 21.96 -9.99
N PHE A 193 5.32 20.94 -9.58
CA PHE A 193 4.63 20.93 -8.30
C PHE A 193 5.52 20.52 -7.12
N ALA A 194 6.74 20.05 -7.38
CA ALA A 194 7.67 19.65 -6.32
C ALA A 194 7.90 20.79 -5.32
N GLY A 195 7.69 20.52 -4.03
CA GLY A 195 7.78 21.51 -2.97
C GLY A 195 6.59 22.48 -2.85
N GLN A 196 5.61 22.43 -3.75
CA GLN A 196 4.44 23.29 -3.69
C GLN A 196 3.36 22.74 -2.74
N PRO A 197 2.50 23.60 -2.16
CA PRO A 197 1.31 23.16 -1.46
C PRO A 197 0.42 22.32 -2.38
N ASN A 198 -0.17 21.26 -1.83
CA ASN A 198 -1.10 20.40 -2.57
C ASN A 198 -2.55 20.89 -2.35
N PRO A 199 -3.23 21.42 -3.37
CA PRO A 199 -4.62 21.87 -3.24
C PRO A 199 -5.62 20.71 -3.01
N GLY A 200 -5.27 19.48 -3.41
CA GLY A 200 -6.11 18.29 -3.21
C GLY A 200 -5.93 17.61 -1.86
N PHE A 201 -5.09 18.18 -0.96
CA PHE A 201 -4.89 17.60 0.37
C PHE A 201 -6.18 17.59 1.18
N LEU A 202 -6.62 16.39 1.60
CA LEU A 202 -7.87 16.16 2.30
C LEU A 202 -9.11 16.70 1.56
N ASP A 203 -9.10 16.66 0.23
CA ASP A 203 -10.25 16.97 -0.60
C ASP A 203 -11.13 15.70 -0.77
N ALA A 204 -12.24 15.65 -0.03
CA ALA A 204 -13.14 14.50 -0.01
C ALA A 204 -13.87 14.30 -1.36
N GLU A 205 -14.18 15.38 -2.07
CA GLU A 205 -14.85 15.30 -3.38
C GLU A 205 -13.91 14.79 -4.47
N LEU A 206 -12.65 15.27 -4.49
CA LEU A 206 -11.60 14.76 -5.35
C LEU A 206 -11.37 13.26 -5.09
N PHE A 207 -11.26 12.88 -3.81
CA PHE A 207 -11.08 11.49 -3.42
C PHE A 207 -12.26 10.61 -3.85
N ARG A 208 -13.49 11.05 -3.61
CA ARG A 208 -14.69 10.32 -4.01
C ARG A 208 -14.72 10.08 -5.51
N ARG A 209 -14.57 11.14 -6.30
CA ARG A 209 -14.70 11.10 -7.76
C ARG A 209 -13.56 10.36 -8.45
N GLU A 210 -12.31 10.67 -8.09
CA GLU A 210 -11.15 10.17 -8.84
C GLU A 210 -10.57 8.86 -8.25
N PHE A 211 -10.88 8.55 -6.98
CA PHE A 211 -10.34 7.36 -6.34
C PHE A 211 -11.40 6.29 -6.04
N LEU A 212 -12.51 6.65 -5.42
CA LEU A 212 -13.53 5.66 -5.02
C LEU A 212 -14.45 5.24 -6.16
N GLU A 213 -14.96 6.17 -6.98
CA GLU A 213 -15.86 5.84 -8.09
C GLU A 213 -15.27 4.79 -9.04
N PRO A 214 -13.97 4.87 -9.44
CA PRO A 214 -13.34 3.81 -10.23
C PRO A 214 -13.25 2.45 -9.53
N LEU A 215 -13.26 2.42 -8.19
CA LEU A 215 -13.22 1.17 -7.40
C LEU A 215 -14.61 0.62 -7.08
N GLU A 216 -15.68 1.39 -7.26
CA GLU A 216 -17.05 0.97 -6.93
C GLU A 216 -17.45 -0.36 -7.58
N PRO A 217 -17.12 -0.65 -8.87
CA PRO A 217 -17.46 -1.92 -9.51
C PRO A 217 -16.80 -3.15 -8.86
N ILE A 218 -15.77 -2.96 -8.04
CA ILE A 218 -15.04 -4.04 -7.37
C ILE A 218 -15.13 -3.95 -5.84
N ARG A 219 -16.02 -3.14 -5.31
CA ARG A 219 -16.13 -2.79 -3.89
C ARG A 219 -16.10 -3.99 -2.95
N GLU A 220 -16.78 -5.08 -3.29
CA GLU A 220 -16.80 -6.31 -2.50
C GLU A 220 -15.41 -6.98 -2.37
N SER A 221 -14.54 -6.77 -3.35
CA SER A 221 -13.16 -7.24 -3.32
C SER A 221 -12.21 -6.30 -2.58
N VAL A 222 -12.69 -5.12 -2.13
CA VAL A 222 -11.87 -4.17 -1.38
C VAL A 222 -11.88 -4.53 0.10
N GLY A 223 -10.70 -4.87 0.62
CA GLY A 223 -10.48 -5.14 2.05
C GLY A 223 -10.38 -3.83 2.84
N LEU A 224 -9.52 -2.91 2.41
CA LEU A 224 -9.22 -1.68 3.12
C LEU A 224 -8.80 -0.56 2.15
N VAL A 225 -9.22 0.67 2.42
CA VAL A 225 -8.74 1.89 1.78
C VAL A 225 -7.84 2.63 2.77
N MET A 226 -6.56 2.78 2.44
CA MET A 226 -5.50 3.18 3.38
C MET A 226 -5.03 4.60 3.09
N PHE A 227 -5.31 5.52 4.00
CA PHE A 227 -4.74 6.86 4.01
C PHE A 227 -3.41 6.84 4.75
N GLU A 228 -2.29 6.91 4.05
CA GLU A 228 -0.98 7.07 4.64
C GLU A 228 -0.58 8.54 4.64
N PHE A 229 -0.47 9.12 5.82
CA PHE A 229 0.06 10.46 6.00
C PHE A 229 1.55 10.38 6.34
N SER A 230 2.37 10.80 5.38
CA SER A 230 3.81 10.96 5.57
C SER A 230 4.08 11.98 6.69
N ARG A 231 5.32 11.98 7.19
CA ARG A 231 5.68 12.86 8.30
C ARG A 231 5.41 14.33 7.97
N PHE A 232 4.56 14.97 8.77
CA PHE A 232 4.34 16.41 8.74
C PHE A 232 5.45 17.15 9.45
N HIS A 233 5.83 18.29 8.90
CA HIS A 233 6.80 19.21 9.43
C HIS A 233 6.11 20.48 9.97
N ALA A 234 6.83 21.30 10.74
CA ALA A 234 6.27 22.51 11.31
C ALA A 234 5.71 23.52 10.28
N GLN A 235 6.19 23.46 9.03
CA GLN A 235 5.66 24.26 7.92
C GLN A 235 4.30 23.77 7.38
N ASP A 236 3.92 22.52 7.65
CA ASP A 236 2.68 21.93 7.15
C ASP A 236 1.50 22.28 8.07
N PHE A 237 1.74 22.23 9.37
CA PHE A 237 0.75 22.59 10.40
C PHE A 237 1.45 23.30 11.57
N ALA A 238 0.88 24.43 11.99
CA ALA A 238 1.42 25.19 13.14
C ALA A 238 1.29 24.38 14.43
N ARG A 239 0.24 23.56 14.54
CA ARG A 239 -0.02 22.69 15.71
C ARG A 239 -0.59 21.36 15.22
N GLY A 240 -0.26 20.26 15.88
CA GLY A 240 -0.78 18.93 15.55
C GLY A 240 -2.31 18.86 15.54
N ARG A 241 -2.99 19.60 16.42
CA ARG A 241 -4.46 19.69 16.44
C ARG A 241 -5.07 20.25 15.15
N ASP A 242 -4.34 21.09 14.42
CA ASP A 242 -4.82 21.67 13.17
C ASP A 242 -4.96 20.57 12.09
N PHE A 243 -4.06 19.58 12.09
CA PHE A 243 -4.22 18.37 11.26
C PHE A 243 -5.41 17.52 11.72
N VAL A 244 -5.53 17.29 13.03
CA VAL A 244 -6.64 16.48 13.60
C VAL A 244 -7.99 17.08 13.22
N THR A 245 -8.14 18.42 13.33
CA THR A 245 -9.37 19.12 12.91
C THR A 245 -9.63 18.99 11.40
N ALA A 246 -8.59 19.15 10.57
CA ALA A 246 -8.74 18.99 9.12
C ALA A 246 -9.13 17.54 8.74
N LEU A 247 -8.55 16.57 9.42
CA LEU A 247 -8.87 15.15 9.23
C LEU A 247 -10.31 14.83 9.66
N ASP A 248 -10.79 15.43 10.76
CA ASP A 248 -12.17 15.28 11.24
C ASP A 248 -13.19 15.68 10.18
N HIS A 249 -13.04 16.87 9.60
CA HIS A 249 -13.89 17.33 8.51
C HIS A 249 -13.83 16.39 7.30
N PHE A 250 -12.61 16.02 6.89
CA PHE A 250 -12.42 15.12 5.76
C PHE A 250 -13.10 13.76 5.96
N LEU A 251 -12.91 13.14 7.12
CA LEU A 251 -13.52 11.84 7.43
C LEU A 251 -15.04 11.92 7.53
N GLY A 252 -15.58 13.06 7.99
CA GLY A 252 -17.01 13.33 8.06
C GLY A 252 -17.70 13.39 6.68
N ASP A 253 -16.94 13.82 5.65
CA ASP A 253 -17.44 13.95 4.29
C ASP A 253 -17.25 12.67 3.44
N LEU A 254 -16.61 11.62 3.98
CA LEU A 254 -16.37 10.38 3.24
C LEU A 254 -17.64 9.53 3.08
N PRO A 255 -17.84 8.91 1.89
CA PRO A 255 -18.96 8.00 1.67
C PRO A 255 -18.92 6.79 2.61
N GLY A 256 -20.07 6.42 3.15
CA GLY A 256 -20.22 5.23 3.98
C GLY A 256 -20.03 3.91 3.21
N GLY A 257 -19.85 2.81 3.97
CA GLY A 257 -19.81 1.44 3.45
C GLY A 257 -18.46 1.01 2.89
N TRP A 258 -17.39 1.79 3.05
CA TRP A 258 -16.00 1.43 2.82
C TRP A 258 -15.27 1.24 4.15
N ARG A 259 -14.22 0.42 4.14
CA ARG A 259 -13.33 0.30 5.29
C ARG A 259 -12.16 1.25 5.10
N TYR A 260 -12.16 2.35 5.84
CA TYR A 260 -11.09 3.34 5.81
C TYR A 260 -10.11 3.11 6.94
N GLY A 261 -8.82 3.22 6.64
CA GLY A 261 -7.78 3.17 7.66
C GLY A 261 -6.80 4.33 7.52
N VAL A 262 -6.31 4.83 8.64
CA VAL A 262 -5.38 5.96 8.71
C VAL A 262 -4.06 5.53 9.33
N GLU A 263 -2.97 5.70 8.58
CA GLU A 263 -1.58 5.56 9.02
C GLU A 263 -0.95 6.94 9.17
N VAL A 264 -0.36 7.23 10.32
CA VAL A 264 0.41 8.45 10.56
C VAL A 264 1.85 8.12 10.90
N ARG A 265 2.78 8.94 10.37
CA ARG A 265 4.24 8.78 10.58
C ARG A 265 4.80 9.64 11.72
N ASN A 266 4.05 10.61 12.23
CA ASN A 266 4.43 11.43 13.37
C ASN A 266 4.05 10.74 14.68
N ARG A 267 5.03 10.41 15.52
CA ARG A 267 4.79 9.80 16.85
C ARG A 267 3.90 10.66 17.76
N SER A 268 3.96 11.98 17.60
CA SER A 268 3.17 12.95 18.40
C SER A 268 1.66 12.87 18.14
N PHE A 269 1.20 12.23 17.06
CA PHE A 269 -0.23 12.01 16.82
C PHE A 269 -0.78 10.77 17.51
N LEU A 270 0.07 9.90 18.05
CA LEU A 270 -0.40 8.76 18.85
C LEU A 270 -0.85 9.23 20.23
N HIS A 271 -2.01 9.87 20.25
CA HIS A 271 -2.63 10.51 21.40
C HIS A 271 -4.10 10.10 21.52
N PRO A 272 -4.69 9.99 22.71
CA PRO A 272 -6.09 9.61 22.90
C PRO A 272 -7.09 10.38 22.01
N ASP A 273 -6.91 11.69 21.84
CA ASP A 273 -7.79 12.51 20.99
C ASP A 273 -7.80 12.08 19.54
N PHE A 274 -6.64 11.65 19.00
CA PHE A 274 -6.54 11.13 17.63
C PHE A 274 -7.26 9.78 17.50
N PHE A 275 -7.09 8.88 18.45
CA PHE A 275 -7.80 7.60 18.44
C PHE A 275 -9.31 7.79 18.64
N ALA A 276 -9.71 8.71 19.49
CA ALA A 276 -11.12 9.05 19.70
C ALA A 276 -11.77 9.62 18.43
N LEU A 277 -11.04 10.47 17.68
CA LEU A 277 -11.48 10.97 16.38
C LEU A 277 -11.72 9.82 15.38
N LEU A 278 -10.74 8.94 15.20
CA LEU A 278 -10.88 7.82 14.28
C LEU A 278 -12.04 6.91 14.68
N ALA A 279 -12.22 6.65 15.97
CA ALA A 279 -13.31 5.85 16.50
C ALA A 279 -14.67 6.48 16.25
N ALA A 280 -14.80 7.80 16.38
CA ALA A 280 -16.04 8.53 16.11
C ALA A 280 -16.52 8.37 14.66
N HIS A 281 -15.58 8.24 13.71
CA HIS A 281 -15.86 8.00 12.29
C HIS A 281 -15.85 6.50 11.89
N GLY A 282 -15.57 5.58 12.82
CA GLY A 282 -15.45 4.14 12.53
C GLY A 282 -14.27 3.82 11.59
N VAL A 283 -13.24 4.65 11.61
CA VAL A 283 -12.03 4.53 10.80
C VAL A 283 -10.94 3.79 11.59
N ALA A 284 -10.29 2.80 10.97
CA ALA A 284 -9.24 2.05 11.65
C ALA A 284 -7.95 2.86 11.76
N TYR A 285 -7.34 2.89 12.95
CA TYR A 285 -5.93 3.20 13.07
C TYR A 285 -5.12 2.07 12.41
N LEU A 286 -4.22 2.41 11.49
CA LEU A 286 -3.33 1.43 10.86
C LEU A 286 -2.06 1.30 11.68
N PHE A 287 -1.89 0.17 12.33
CA PHE A 287 -0.65 -0.20 12.98
C PHE A 287 0.46 -0.27 11.94
N ASN A 288 1.65 0.22 12.27
CA ASN A 288 2.73 0.22 11.31
C ASN A 288 4.10 -0.04 11.95
N GLN A 289 4.99 -0.62 11.15
CA GLN A 289 6.40 -0.75 11.45
C GLN A 289 7.16 0.07 10.41
N TRP A 290 7.65 1.23 10.81
CA TRP A 290 8.34 2.19 9.96
C TRP A 290 9.59 2.75 10.63
N SER A 291 10.52 3.32 9.83
CA SER A 291 11.84 3.78 10.32
C SER A 291 11.80 4.75 11.49
N ASP A 292 10.89 5.73 11.48
CA ASP A 292 10.81 6.78 12.50
C ASP A 292 9.65 6.57 13.49
N GLY A 293 8.87 5.50 13.29
CA GLY A 293 7.70 5.18 14.12
C GLY A 293 8.06 4.57 15.48
N PRO A 294 7.12 4.54 16.43
CA PRO A 294 7.22 3.68 17.59
C PRO A 294 7.14 2.21 17.16
N SER A 295 7.67 1.31 18.00
CA SER A 295 7.50 -0.13 17.77
C SER A 295 6.02 -0.51 17.74
N LEU A 296 5.70 -1.61 17.07
CA LEU A 296 4.33 -2.13 17.02
C LEU A 296 3.77 -2.37 18.43
N ASP A 297 4.60 -2.86 19.35
CA ASP A 297 4.22 -3.05 20.76
C ASP A 297 3.85 -1.75 21.47
N ALA A 298 4.62 -0.70 21.22
CA ALA A 298 4.31 0.61 21.79
C ALA A 298 3.01 1.18 21.22
N GLN A 299 2.65 0.83 20.00
CA GLN A 299 1.37 1.20 19.40
C GLN A 299 0.21 0.39 19.99
N LEU A 300 0.38 -0.92 20.14
CA LEU A 300 -0.61 -1.81 20.77
C LEU A 300 -0.91 -1.44 22.24
N ALA A 301 0.10 -0.92 22.93
CA ALA A 301 -0.06 -0.46 24.31
C ALA A 301 -0.82 0.88 24.44
N GLN A 302 -1.12 1.58 23.32
CA GLN A 302 -1.85 2.84 23.39
C GLN A 302 -3.34 2.61 23.70
N PRO A 303 -3.89 3.25 24.75
CA PRO A 303 -5.32 3.17 25.02
C PRO A 303 -6.14 3.68 23.82
N GLY A 304 -7.15 2.90 23.41
CA GLY A 304 -8.04 3.28 22.32
C GLY A 304 -7.50 3.05 20.90
N CYS A 305 -6.36 2.40 20.72
CA CYS A 305 -5.75 2.17 19.38
C CYS A 305 -6.59 1.26 18.45
N TRP A 306 -7.54 0.51 18.97
CA TRP A 306 -8.54 -0.25 18.21
C TRP A 306 -9.75 0.61 17.94
N THR A 307 -9.72 1.38 16.85
CA THR A 307 -10.66 2.48 16.57
C THR A 307 -11.85 2.09 15.71
N ALA A 308 -11.91 0.87 15.17
CA ALA A 308 -12.99 0.41 14.30
C ALA A 308 -13.32 -1.07 14.53
N HIS A 309 -14.38 -1.55 13.87
CA HIS A 309 -14.77 -2.97 13.87
C HIS A 309 -13.92 -3.83 12.93
N PHE A 310 -12.85 -3.29 12.41
CA PHE A 310 -11.80 -3.93 11.61
C PHE A 310 -10.47 -3.22 11.92
N ALA A 311 -9.37 -3.86 11.57
CA ALA A 311 -8.05 -3.31 11.79
C ALA A 311 -7.16 -3.48 10.55
N GLY A 312 -6.10 -2.70 10.47
CA GLY A 312 -5.10 -2.83 9.43
C GLY A 312 -3.68 -2.66 9.99
N ALA A 313 -2.71 -3.28 9.32
CA ALA A 313 -1.31 -3.14 9.68
C ALA A 313 -0.41 -3.13 8.44
N ARG A 314 0.65 -2.32 8.48
CA ARG A 314 1.70 -2.26 7.46
C ARG A 314 3.06 -2.39 8.10
N LEU A 315 3.72 -3.52 7.89
CA LEU A 315 5.00 -3.88 8.50
C LEU A 315 6.09 -3.79 7.44
N LEU A 316 6.64 -2.59 7.24
CA LEU A 316 7.36 -2.25 6.01
C LEU A 316 8.87 -2.28 6.15
N THR A 317 9.42 -1.78 7.28
CA THR A 317 10.88 -1.66 7.47
C THR A 317 11.24 -1.60 8.96
N ARG A 318 12.53 -1.64 9.25
CA ARG A 318 13.06 -1.55 10.63
C ARG A 318 13.13 -0.11 11.12
N PRO A 319 12.98 0.13 12.44
CA PRO A 319 13.27 1.42 13.04
C PRO A 319 14.72 1.86 12.80
N GLY A 320 14.90 3.15 12.59
CA GLY A 320 16.23 3.77 12.43
C GLY A 320 16.93 3.47 11.11
N THR A 321 16.25 2.85 10.13
CA THR A 321 16.84 2.52 8.83
C THR A 321 16.38 3.47 7.73
N ASN A 322 17.25 3.73 6.77
CA ASN A 322 16.89 4.45 5.55
C ASN A 322 16.17 3.51 4.57
N TYR A 323 15.05 3.95 4.02
CA TYR A 323 14.20 3.13 3.15
C TYR A 323 14.88 2.75 1.82
N GLU A 324 15.64 3.67 1.22
CA GLU A 324 16.33 3.45 -0.05
C GLU A 324 17.57 2.57 0.12
N GLU A 325 18.34 2.79 1.19
CA GLU A 325 19.48 1.94 1.55
C GLU A 325 19.03 0.50 1.82
N ARG A 326 17.91 0.31 2.52
CA ARG A 326 17.33 -1.00 2.77
C ARG A 326 16.95 -1.72 1.47
N GLU A 327 16.42 -0.99 0.49
CA GLU A 327 16.13 -1.57 -0.82
C GLU A 327 17.37 -2.15 -1.48
N GLN A 328 18.44 -1.36 -1.53
CA GLN A 328 19.71 -1.79 -2.14
C GLN A 328 20.35 -2.97 -1.42
N GLN A 329 20.30 -2.99 -0.08
CA GLN A 329 20.91 -4.04 0.75
C GLN A 329 20.16 -5.38 0.67
N LEU A 330 18.83 -5.34 0.50
CA LEU A 330 17.98 -6.52 0.62
C LEU A 330 17.54 -7.10 -0.73
N GLN A 331 17.73 -6.37 -1.84
CA GLN A 331 17.49 -6.93 -3.17
C GLN A 331 18.34 -8.19 -3.41
N PRO A 332 17.83 -9.15 -4.21
CA PRO A 332 16.58 -9.14 -4.99
C PRO A 332 15.33 -9.54 -4.17
N PHE A 333 15.34 -9.58 -2.86
CA PHE A 333 14.25 -9.97 -1.96
C PHE A 333 13.89 -11.47 -2.01
N ASP A 334 14.87 -12.30 -2.26
CA ASP A 334 14.76 -13.75 -2.46
C ASP A 334 14.82 -14.57 -1.15
N ARG A 335 15.30 -13.96 -0.06
CA ARG A 335 15.50 -14.61 1.23
C ARG A 335 15.41 -13.64 2.41
N VAL A 336 15.17 -14.17 3.60
CA VAL A 336 15.35 -13.42 4.84
C VAL A 336 16.86 -13.21 5.05
N ARG A 337 17.28 -11.95 4.97
CA ARG A 337 18.69 -11.55 5.17
C ARG A 337 18.96 -11.10 6.59
N GLU A 338 18.00 -10.43 7.16
CA GLU A 338 18.09 -9.86 8.51
C GLU A 338 16.82 -10.18 9.30
N PRO A 339 16.75 -11.31 10.00
CA PRO A 339 15.62 -11.66 10.86
C PRO A 339 15.32 -10.56 11.88
N PHE A 340 14.01 -10.31 12.16
CA PHE A 340 13.57 -9.32 13.12
C PHE A 340 12.54 -9.94 14.10
N PRO A 341 13.03 -10.77 15.07
CA PRO A 341 12.16 -11.51 15.98
C PRO A 341 11.19 -10.64 16.78
N GLU A 342 11.63 -9.43 17.18
CA GLU A 342 10.78 -8.51 17.96
C GLU A 342 9.57 -8.05 17.15
N ALA A 343 9.76 -7.74 15.85
CA ALA A 343 8.65 -7.37 14.98
C ALA A 343 7.73 -8.56 14.70
N ARG A 344 8.28 -9.77 14.56
CA ARG A 344 7.48 -10.99 14.41
C ARG A 344 6.63 -11.23 15.65
N ALA A 345 7.23 -11.24 16.84
CA ALA A 345 6.52 -11.42 18.10
C ALA A 345 5.42 -10.38 18.32
N ALA A 346 5.68 -9.10 17.97
CA ALA A 346 4.69 -8.05 18.02
C ALA A 346 3.56 -8.26 17.01
N THR A 347 3.87 -8.77 15.81
CA THR A 347 2.87 -9.11 14.78
C THR A 347 2.00 -10.29 15.23
N VAL A 348 2.59 -11.31 15.80
CA VAL A 348 1.85 -12.43 16.39
C VAL A 348 0.90 -11.94 17.49
N ARG A 349 1.36 -11.04 18.35
CA ARG A 349 0.49 -10.37 19.36
C ARG A 349 -0.67 -9.62 18.74
N LEU A 350 -0.41 -8.79 17.73
CA LEU A 350 -1.46 -8.06 17.00
C LEU A 350 -2.52 -9.01 16.44
N ILE A 351 -2.10 -10.10 15.80
CA ILE A 351 -3.01 -11.11 15.24
C ILE A 351 -3.84 -11.77 16.34
N ARG A 352 -3.22 -12.15 17.46
CA ARG A 352 -3.94 -12.75 18.60
C ARG A 352 -4.96 -11.79 19.20
N GLU A 353 -4.57 -10.54 19.41
CA GLU A 353 -5.51 -9.53 19.92
C GLU A 353 -6.68 -9.29 18.97
N ALA A 354 -6.43 -9.23 17.65
CA ALA A 354 -7.50 -9.12 16.65
C ALA A 354 -8.47 -10.31 16.74
N ARG A 355 -7.97 -11.54 16.85
CA ARG A 355 -8.78 -12.76 17.02
C ARG A 355 -9.57 -12.74 18.32
N GLN A 356 -8.96 -12.39 19.45
CA GLN A 356 -9.64 -12.27 20.75
C GLN A 356 -10.77 -11.24 20.75
N ARG A 357 -10.59 -10.15 19.99
CA ARG A 357 -11.59 -9.08 19.83
C ARG A 357 -12.67 -9.42 18.79
N GLY A 358 -12.48 -10.48 18.00
CA GLY A 358 -13.36 -10.77 16.86
C GLY A 358 -13.29 -9.71 15.75
N VAL A 359 -12.16 -9.02 15.61
CA VAL A 359 -11.97 -7.91 14.68
C VAL A 359 -11.23 -8.41 13.43
N PRO A 360 -11.80 -8.30 12.22
CA PRO A 360 -11.08 -8.60 11.00
C PRO A 360 -9.81 -7.75 10.89
N LEU A 361 -8.68 -8.38 10.54
CA LEU A 361 -7.37 -7.73 10.40
C LEU A 361 -6.83 -7.90 8.98
N PHE A 362 -6.41 -6.81 8.36
CA PHE A 362 -5.70 -6.77 7.08
C PHE A 362 -4.25 -6.36 7.33
N ALA A 363 -3.30 -7.30 7.25
CA ALA A 363 -1.90 -7.05 7.57
C ALA A 363 -1.00 -7.28 6.35
N TYR A 364 -0.10 -6.34 6.08
CA TYR A 364 0.75 -6.32 4.89
C TYR A 364 2.22 -6.23 5.26
N LEU A 365 2.99 -7.23 4.82
CA LEU A 365 4.43 -7.32 5.03
C LEU A 365 5.19 -6.69 3.87
N GLY A 366 6.21 -5.90 4.17
CA GLY A 366 7.15 -5.36 3.20
C GLY A 366 8.44 -6.18 3.16
N ASN A 367 9.04 -6.32 1.98
CA ASN A 367 10.33 -6.99 1.83
C ASN A 367 11.45 -6.33 2.64
N LYS A 368 11.37 -5.00 2.84
CA LYS A 368 12.39 -4.24 3.58
C LYS A 368 12.39 -4.47 5.08
N LEU A 369 11.40 -5.21 5.60
CA LEU A 369 11.38 -5.60 7.01
C LEU A 369 12.54 -6.56 7.32
N GLU A 370 12.66 -7.66 6.55
CA GLU A 370 13.63 -8.72 6.79
C GLU A 370 14.38 -9.20 5.53
N GLY A 371 13.94 -8.83 4.33
CA GLY A 371 14.54 -9.23 3.05
C GLY A 371 13.62 -10.02 2.12
N CYS A 372 12.60 -10.72 2.65
CA CYS A 372 11.63 -11.46 1.85
C CYS A 372 10.29 -11.59 2.58
N ALA A 373 9.29 -10.85 2.12
CA ALA A 373 7.99 -10.79 2.79
C ALA A 373 7.24 -12.13 2.80
N THR A 374 7.40 -12.93 1.75
CA THR A 374 6.74 -14.24 1.66
C THR A 374 7.30 -15.25 2.67
N LEU A 375 8.60 -15.27 2.88
CA LEU A 375 9.26 -16.09 3.89
C LEU A 375 9.00 -15.56 5.30
N THR A 376 8.93 -14.25 5.50
CA THR A 376 8.49 -13.66 6.77
C THR A 376 7.06 -14.09 7.09
N ALA A 377 6.14 -14.09 6.09
CA ALA A 377 4.78 -14.59 6.29
C ALA A 377 4.76 -16.08 6.70
N ALA A 378 5.57 -16.92 6.04
CA ALA A 378 5.67 -18.34 6.39
C ALA A 378 6.10 -18.52 7.85
N THR A 379 7.15 -17.82 8.29
CA THR A 379 7.61 -17.87 9.69
C THR A 379 6.52 -17.41 10.66
N LEU A 380 5.81 -16.32 10.36
CA LEU A 380 4.74 -15.81 11.23
C LEU A 380 3.59 -16.80 11.41
N VAL A 381 3.17 -17.49 10.34
CA VAL A 381 2.09 -18.48 10.46
C VAL A 381 2.54 -19.74 11.18
N ASP A 382 3.81 -20.10 11.12
CA ASP A 382 4.39 -21.20 11.91
C ASP A 382 4.40 -20.84 13.41
N GLU A 383 4.90 -19.66 13.78
CA GLU A 383 4.88 -19.16 15.15
C GLU A 383 3.45 -19.07 15.73
N LEU A 384 2.44 -18.75 14.88
CA LEU A 384 1.03 -18.73 15.30
C LEU A 384 0.45 -20.13 15.55
N ALA A 385 0.95 -21.16 14.85
CA ALA A 385 0.49 -22.54 14.97
C ALA A 385 1.08 -23.24 16.21
N ASP A 386 2.36 -23.03 16.51
CA ASP A 386 3.05 -23.65 17.63
C ASP A 386 2.43 -23.29 19.00
N ASP A 387 1.90 -22.08 19.13
CA ASP A 387 1.20 -21.65 20.35
C ASP A 387 -0.15 -22.35 20.57
N GLY A 388 -0.82 -22.77 19.51
CA GLY A 388 -2.06 -23.54 19.60
C GLY A 388 -1.81 -24.95 20.14
N ALA A 389 -0.63 -25.50 19.88
CA ALA A 389 -0.22 -26.82 20.38
C ALA A 389 0.28 -26.79 21.85
N ALA A 390 0.77 -25.61 22.30
CA ALA A 390 1.23 -25.45 23.69
C ALA A 390 0.10 -25.12 24.69
N ALA A 391 -1.07 -24.72 24.19
CA ALA A 391 -2.25 -24.35 24.99
C ALA A 391 -3.33 -25.44 25.03
N ALA A 392 -3.17 -26.56 24.32
CA ALA A 392 -4.02 -27.75 24.31
C ALA A 392 -3.38 -28.88 25.13
#